data_c42f41ab7d3679ed0443317547b56987
#
_entry.id   c42f41ab7d3679ed0443317547b56987
#
_cell.length_a   1.000
_cell.length_b   1.000
_cell.length_c   1.000
_cell.angle_alpha   90.00
_cell.angle_beta   90.00
_cell.angle_gamma   90.00
#
_symmetry.space_group_name_H-M   'P 1'
#
loop_
_entity.id
_entity.type
_entity.pdbx_description
1 polymer ?
#
loop_
_entity_poly.entity_id
_entity_poly.type
_entity_poly.pdbx_seq_one_letter_code
_entity_poly.pdbx_strand_id
1 'polypeptide(L)'
;LGLVDVLAGVLLLTSAAPLVVSRLGKSKILTQKWGPVLPVSLAYPLSTPVRTAVVMGMFSITVFSVIVLGGYAEQFDNYTSSFVEEAEGDYELLLTGSRSSPIVLSSNVSDWNLSEEMAGQIDSIAHIHRGEVFLEDAGGERMPYVLRGFDENFSSHGGLPLYTWDSSLGDEEKEVWDTIASRDDLVILDASFGLESIADGSGISMLSFSIGDSISLIDISNPGNTRNVQVAGFLEQSSYLFSAGVWMNEDAVVEQFDGRLTRMYVSISED
;
A
#
# COMPACT_ATOMS: atom_id res chain seq x y z
N LEU A 1 -11.13 -20.15 -4.93
CA LEU A 1 -12.31 -20.72 -4.27
C LEU A 1 -13.61 -20.29 -4.98
N GLY A 2 -13.91 -19.02 -5.20
CA GLY A 2 -15.19 -18.57 -5.77
C GLY A 2 -15.57 -19.15 -7.13
N LEU A 3 -14.64 -19.35 -8.06
CA LEU A 3 -14.92 -19.97 -9.36
C LEU A 3 -15.34 -21.43 -9.21
N VAL A 4 -14.72 -22.15 -8.28
CA VAL A 4 -15.04 -23.56 -7.98
C VAL A 4 -16.44 -23.67 -7.38
N ASP A 5 -16.81 -22.73 -6.50
CA ASP A 5 -18.12 -22.67 -5.89
C ASP A 5 -19.23 -22.38 -6.91
N VAL A 6 -18.97 -21.48 -7.87
CA VAL A 6 -19.91 -21.20 -8.98
C VAL A 6 -20.11 -22.46 -9.85
N LEU A 7 -19.02 -23.15 -10.22
CA LEU A 7 -19.13 -24.40 -11.01
C LEU A 7 -19.82 -25.51 -10.23
N ALA A 8 -19.53 -25.67 -8.95
CA ALA A 8 -20.19 -26.63 -8.09
C ALA A 8 -21.71 -26.32 -7.97
N GLY A 9 -22.07 -25.05 -7.83
CA GLY A 9 -23.47 -24.59 -7.81
C GLY A 9 -24.21 -24.92 -9.12
N VAL A 10 -23.60 -24.69 -10.27
CA VAL A 10 -24.17 -25.04 -11.59
C VAL A 10 -24.36 -26.56 -11.72
N LEU A 11 -23.37 -27.36 -11.31
CA LEU A 11 -23.48 -28.82 -11.34
C LEU A 11 -24.57 -29.34 -10.39
N LEU A 12 -24.68 -28.76 -9.20
CA LEU A 12 -25.77 -29.12 -8.26
C LEU A 12 -27.12 -28.74 -8.80
N LEU A 13 -27.30 -27.54 -9.36
CA LEU A 13 -28.56 -27.10 -9.95
C LEU A 13 -28.98 -28.00 -11.13
N THR A 14 -28.06 -28.34 -12.01
CA THR A 14 -28.35 -29.18 -13.18
C THR A 14 -28.63 -30.63 -12.81
N SER A 15 -27.95 -31.18 -11.80
CA SER A 15 -28.24 -32.55 -11.29
C SER A 15 -29.51 -32.62 -10.48
N ALA A 16 -29.86 -31.57 -9.75
CA ALA A 16 -31.09 -31.49 -8.98
C ALA A 16 -32.34 -31.10 -9.81
N ALA A 17 -32.14 -30.55 -11.03
CA ALA A 17 -33.22 -30.05 -11.88
C ALA A 17 -34.36 -31.06 -12.10
N PRO A 18 -34.15 -32.38 -12.38
CA PRO A 18 -35.21 -33.35 -12.56
C PRO A 18 -36.07 -33.54 -11.30
N LEU A 19 -35.42 -33.50 -10.13
CA LEU A 19 -36.11 -33.62 -8.82
C LEU A 19 -36.96 -32.39 -8.52
N VAL A 20 -36.41 -31.21 -8.78
CA VAL A 20 -37.12 -29.94 -8.58
C VAL A 20 -38.34 -29.86 -9.47
N VAL A 21 -38.21 -30.20 -10.76
CA VAL A 21 -39.31 -30.15 -11.72
C VAL A 21 -40.39 -31.17 -11.39
N SER A 22 -40.04 -32.41 -10.96
CA SER A 22 -41.01 -33.40 -10.53
C SER A 22 -41.82 -32.95 -9.32
N ARG A 23 -41.20 -32.21 -8.41
CA ARG A 23 -41.91 -31.64 -7.23
C ARG A 23 -42.75 -30.42 -7.58
N LEU A 24 -42.23 -29.51 -8.43
CA LEU A 24 -42.94 -28.32 -8.88
C LEU A 24 -44.20 -28.71 -9.72
N GLY A 25 -44.06 -29.71 -10.59
CA GLY A 25 -45.17 -30.24 -11.40
C GLY A 25 -46.32 -30.86 -10.57
N LYS A 26 -46.05 -31.30 -9.32
CA LYS A 26 -47.04 -31.82 -8.38
C LYS A 26 -47.69 -30.74 -7.50
N SER A 27 -47.17 -29.50 -7.55
CA SER A 27 -47.69 -28.39 -6.73
C SER A 27 -48.93 -27.79 -7.39
N LYS A 28 -50.12 -28.02 -6.76
CA LYS A 28 -51.39 -27.47 -7.22
C LYS A 28 -51.45 -25.95 -7.33
N ILE A 29 -50.64 -25.25 -6.53
CA ILE A 29 -50.59 -23.77 -6.50
C ILE A 29 -49.92 -23.23 -7.75
N LEU A 30 -48.80 -23.85 -8.20
CA LEU A 30 -48.06 -23.44 -9.38
C LEU A 30 -48.76 -23.81 -10.69
N THR A 31 -49.35 -24.99 -10.76
CA THR A 31 -50.09 -25.44 -11.95
C THR A 31 -51.39 -24.63 -12.14
N GLN A 32 -51.98 -24.11 -11.08
CA GLN A 32 -53.21 -23.29 -11.17
C GLN A 32 -52.90 -21.85 -11.64
N LYS A 33 -51.73 -21.29 -11.32
CA LYS A 33 -51.33 -19.93 -11.72
C LYS A 33 -50.69 -19.88 -13.11
N TRP A 34 -49.90 -20.86 -13.52
CA TRP A 34 -49.06 -20.85 -14.73
C TRP A 34 -49.54 -21.83 -15.80
N GLY A 35 -50.55 -22.63 -15.53
CA GLY A 35 -51.17 -23.56 -16.47
C GLY A 35 -50.18 -24.51 -17.17
N PRO A 36 -50.46 -24.91 -18.41
CA PRO A 36 -49.62 -25.85 -19.17
C PRO A 36 -48.27 -25.23 -19.67
N VAL A 37 -48.05 -23.93 -19.53
CA VAL A 37 -46.85 -23.25 -19.99
C VAL A 37 -45.61 -23.66 -19.17
N LEU A 38 -45.79 -23.88 -17.87
CA LEU A 38 -44.67 -24.25 -16.99
C LEU A 38 -44.02 -25.59 -17.33
N PRO A 39 -44.78 -26.71 -17.55
CA PRO A 39 -44.14 -27.94 -17.96
C PRO A 39 -43.48 -27.89 -19.31
N VAL A 40 -44.03 -27.12 -20.27
CA VAL A 40 -43.45 -26.99 -21.60
C VAL A 40 -42.15 -26.16 -21.58
N SER A 41 -42.11 -25.08 -20.84
CA SER A 41 -40.89 -24.24 -20.72
C SER A 41 -39.75 -24.94 -19.96
N LEU A 42 -40.07 -25.84 -19.04
CA LEU A 42 -39.09 -26.66 -18.30
C LEU A 42 -38.67 -27.93 -19.06
N ALA A 43 -39.50 -28.45 -19.96
CA ALA A 43 -39.19 -29.66 -20.72
C ALA A 43 -37.97 -29.50 -21.66
N TYR A 44 -37.82 -28.32 -22.24
CA TYR A 44 -36.71 -28.05 -23.18
C TYR A 44 -35.33 -28.08 -22.53
N PRO A 45 -35.07 -27.35 -21.43
CA PRO A 45 -33.80 -27.43 -20.70
C PRO A 45 -33.49 -28.82 -20.15
N LEU A 46 -34.49 -29.60 -19.80
CA LEU A 46 -34.33 -30.93 -19.22
C LEU A 46 -34.09 -32.01 -20.25
N SER A 47 -34.50 -31.80 -21.54
CA SER A 47 -34.26 -32.75 -22.63
C SER A 47 -32.77 -32.83 -23.01
N THR A 48 -31.98 -31.76 -22.76
CA THR A 48 -30.56 -31.70 -23.06
C THR A 48 -29.75 -31.17 -21.89
N PRO A 49 -29.63 -31.94 -20.78
CA PRO A 49 -29.08 -31.44 -19.52
C PRO A 49 -27.64 -30.98 -19.64
N VAL A 50 -26.81 -31.65 -20.41
CA VAL A 50 -25.39 -31.26 -20.63
C VAL A 50 -25.28 -29.90 -21.33
N ARG A 51 -26.07 -29.67 -22.37
CA ARG A 51 -26.08 -28.40 -23.11
C ARG A 51 -26.57 -27.27 -22.21
N THR A 52 -27.59 -27.50 -21.42
CA THR A 52 -28.11 -26.52 -20.46
C THR A 52 -27.10 -26.21 -19.39
N ALA A 53 -26.39 -27.23 -18.84
CA ALA A 53 -25.33 -27.04 -17.87
C ALA A 53 -24.18 -26.18 -18.41
N VAL A 54 -23.75 -26.43 -19.65
CA VAL A 54 -22.69 -25.64 -20.28
C VAL A 54 -23.12 -24.19 -20.48
N VAL A 55 -24.32 -23.93 -20.99
CA VAL A 55 -24.84 -22.58 -21.20
C VAL A 55 -24.98 -21.82 -19.87
N MET A 56 -25.55 -22.47 -18.86
CA MET A 56 -25.67 -21.89 -17.50
C MET A 56 -24.30 -21.64 -16.88
N GLY A 57 -23.34 -22.56 -17.07
CA GLY A 57 -21.97 -22.39 -16.59
C GLY A 57 -21.27 -21.18 -17.23
N MET A 58 -21.36 -21.06 -18.57
CA MET A 58 -20.79 -19.90 -19.27
C MET A 58 -21.42 -18.58 -18.80
N PHE A 59 -22.75 -18.53 -18.69
CA PHE A 59 -23.43 -17.34 -18.20
C PHE A 59 -23.05 -17.00 -16.75
N SER A 60 -23.01 -18.00 -15.88
CA SER A 60 -22.61 -17.81 -14.47
C SER A 60 -21.16 -17.31 -14.33
N ILE A 61 -20.22 -17.85 -15.15
CA ILE A 61 -18.84 -17.38 -15.15
C ILE A 61 -18.75 -15.92 -15.65
N THR A 62 -19.53 -15.59 -16.69
CA THR A 62 -19.55 -14.20 -17.21
C THR A 62 -20.07 -13.23 -16.14
N VAL A 63 -21.21 -13.55 -15.52
CA VAL A 63 -21.78 -12.71 -14.43
C VAL A 63 -20.81 -12.61 -13.26
N PHE A 64 -20.23 -13.74 -12.83
CA PHE A 64 -19.21 -13.75 -11.79
C PHE A 64 -18.02 -12.86 -12.12
N SER A 65 -17.49 -12.96 -13.35
CA SER A 65 -16.36 -12.13 -13.79
C SER A 65 -16.69 -10.64 -13.78
N VAL A 66 -17.90 -10.24 -14.22
CA VAL A 66 -18.33 -8.85 -14.19
C VAL A 66 -18.44 -8.32 -12.76
N ILE A 67 -19.02 -9.10 -11.86
CA ILE A 67 -19.16 -8.72 -10.44
C ILE A 67 -17.78 -8.59 -9.78
N VAL A 68 -16.91 -9.56 -10.01
CA VAL A 68 -15.55 -9.55 -9.44
C VAL A 68 -14.74 -8.38 -9.97
N LEU A 69 -14.74 -8.16 -11.30
CA LEU A 69 -14.02 -7.04 -11.90
C LEU A 69 -14.58 -5.68 -11.45
N GLY A 70 -15.93 -5.57 -11.35
CA GLY A 70 -16.56 -4.34 -10.84
C GLY A 70 -16.19 -4.08 -9.37
N GLY A 71 -16.22 -5.11 -8.53
CA GLY A 71 -15.81 -4.99 -7.13
C GLY A 71 -14.33 -4.63 -6.96
N TYR A 72 -13.45 -5.23 -7.78
CA TYR A 72 -12.04 -4.86 -7.77
C TYR A 72 -11.81 -3.41 -8.25
N ALA A 73 -12.51 -2.98 -9.29
CA ALA A 73 -12.39 -1.61 -9.80
C ALA A 73 -12.81 -0.58 -8.74
N GLU A 74 -13.91 -0.81 -8.05
CA GLU A 74 -14.38 0.07 -6.96
C GLU A 74 -13.43 0.06 -5.75
N GLN A 75 -12.94 -1.13 -5.36
CA GLN A 75 -11.93 -1.22 -4.29
C GLN A 75 -10.64 -0.53 -4.67
N PHE A 76 -10.21 -0.67 -5.92
CA PHE A 76 -8.98 -0.03 -6.40
C PHE A 76 -9.09 1.49 -6.44
N ASP A 77 -10.25 2.02 -6.85
CA ASP A 77 -10.49 3.46 -6.90
C ASP A 77 -10.51 4.07 -5.48
N ASN A 78 -11.24 3.44 -4.56
CA ASN A 78 -11.29 3.86 -3.16
C ASN A 78 -9.92 3.72 -2.46
N TYR A 79 -9.19 2.64 -2.75
CA TYR A 79 -7.87 2.41 -2.17
C TYR A 79 -6.83 3.38 -2.73
N THR A 80 -6.92 3.74 -4.02
CA THR A 80 -5.96 4.65 -4.64
C THR A 80 -6.13 6.08 -4.14
N SER A 81 -7.36 6.54 -3.92
CA SER A 81 -7.59 7.91 -3.42
C SER A 81 -7.10 8.08 -1.98
N SER A 82 -7.47 7.19 -1.07
CA SER A 82 -6.97 7.25 0.31
C SER A 82 -5.45 7.02 0.38
N PHE A 83 -4.93 6.15 -0.46
CA PHE A 83 -3.51 5.84 -0.53
C PHE A 83 -2.66 7.01 -1.01
N VAL A 84 -3.15 7.78 -1.99
CA VAL A 84 -2.45 9.00 -2.46
C VAL A 84 -2.48 10.06 -1.37
N GLU A 85 -3.64 10.31 -0.76
CA GLU A 85 -3.81 11.27 0.33
C GLU A 85 -2.90 10.97 1.52
N GLU A 86 -2.80 9.71 1.94
CA GLU A 86 -1.90 9.29 3.03
C GLU A 86 -0.41 9.32 2.63
N ALA A 87 -0.09 9.06 1.35
CA ALA A 87 1.30 9.07 0.86
C ALA A 87 1.85 10.49 0.62
N GLU A 88 0.98 11.46 0.44
CA GLU A 88 1.34 12.86 0.21
C GLU A 88 1.66 13.60 1.52
N GLY A 89 1.17 13.11 2.67
CA GLY A 89 1.51 13.69 3.98
C GLY A 89 1.15 15.17 4.09
N ASP A 90 -0.05 15.55 3.62
CA ASP A 90 -0.52 16.94 3.56
C ASP A 90 0.31 17.89 2.66
N TYR A 91 1.03 17.34 1.68
CA TYR A 91 1.74 18.12 0.67
C TYR A 91 1.05 18.00 -0.69
N GLU A 92 0.92 19.14 -1.41
CA GLU A 92 0.22 19.19 -2.71
C GLU A 92 1.11 18.83 -3.89
N LEU A 93 2.44 18.96 -3.75
CA LEU A 93 3.37 18.70 -4.85
C LEU A 93 4.56 17.86 -4.39
N LEU A 94 4.83 16.79 -5.14
CA LEU A 94 6.00 15.94 -4.96
C LEU A 94 6.94 16.03 -6.17
N LEU A 95 8.12 16.56 -5.96
CA LEU A 95 9.21 16.55 -6.94
C LEU A 95 10.10 15.32 -6.70
N THR A 96 10.33 14.54 -7.75
CA THR A 96 11.15 13.33 -7.63
C THR A 96 12.34 13.34 -8.58
N GLY A 97 13.49 12.99 -8.06
CA GLY A 97 14.72 12.72 -8.78
C GLY A 97 15.22 11.30 -8.53
N SER A 98 16.44 11.03 -8.98
CA SER A 98 17.11 9.76 -8.68
C SER A 98 18.50 10.02 -8.13
N ARG A 99 19.12 9.00 -7.51
CA ARG A 99 20.51 9.16 -7.02
C ARG A 99 21.49 9.48 -8.14
N SER A 100 21.27 8.97 -9.35
CA SER A 100 22.08 9.28 -10.53
C SER A 100 21.76 10.63 -11.17
N SER A 101 20.58 11.19 -10.89
CA SER A 101 20.12 12.50 -11.33
C SER A 101 19.39 13.18 -10.16
N PRO A 102 20.15 13.63 -9.14
CA PRO A 102 19.56 14.26 -7.97
C PRO A 102 18.90 15.59 -8.34
N ILE A 103 17.99 16.03 -7.47
CA ILE A 103 17.38 17.36 -7.60
C ILE A 103 18.45 18.41 -7.29
N VAL A 104 18.58 19.39 -8.17
CA VAL A 104 19.58 20.49 -8.06
C VAL A 104 18.88 21.80 -7.66
N LEU A 105 17.63 21.74 -7.27
CA LEU A 105 16.91 22.92 -6.82
C LEU A 105 17.34 23.31 -5.41
N SER A 106 17.49 24.62 -5.21
CA SER A 106 17.78 25.20 -3.89
C SER A 106 16.54 25.05 -2.99
N SER A 107 16.75 24.98 -1.68
CA SER A 107 15.69 25.14 -0.69
C SER A 107 15.06 26.52 -0.69
N ASN A 108 15.71 27.49 -1.32
CA ASN A 108 15.18 28.84 -1.44
C ASN A 108 14.33 28.97 -2.71
N VAL A 109 13.04 29.17 -2.53
CA VAL A 109 12.05 29.35 -3.63
C VAL A 109 12.44 30.46 -4.60
N SER A 110 13.10 31.50 -4.11
CA SER A 110 13.56 32.63 -4.94
C SER A 110 14.52 32.21 -6.05
N ASP A 111 15.21 31.08 -5.89
CA ASP A 111 16.15 30.56 -6.88
C ASP A 111 15.49 29.74 -7.99
N TRP A 112 14.18 29.41 -7.85
CA TRP A 112 13.45 28.56 -8.78
C TRP A 112 12.97 29.26 -10.04
N ASN A 113 13.21 30.56 -10.15
CA ASN A 113 12.79 31.37 -11.30
C ASN A 113 11.28 31.32 -11.60
N LEU A 114 10.49 31.23 -10.54
CA LEU A 114 9.02 31.29 -10.58
C LEU A 114 8.54 32.74 -10.66
N SER A 115 7.27 32.94 -11.06
CA SER A 115 6.65 34.24 -10.90
C SER A 115 6.49 34.58 -9.41
N GLU A 116 6.44 35.87 -9.06
CA GLU A 116 6.22 36.30 -7.67
C GLU A 116 4.91 35.74 -7.09
N GLU A 117 3.88 35.61 -7.93
CA GLU A 117 2.59 35.02 -7.55
C GLU A 117 2.73 33.54 -7.18
N MET A 118 3.42 32.74 -8.00
CA MET A 118 3.65 31.33 -7.73
C MET A 118 4.59 31.10 -6.52
N ALA A 119 5.62 31.93 -6.42
CA ALA A 119 6.56 31.83 -5.29
C ALA A 119 5.87 32.20 -3.96
N GLY A 120 4.91 33.12 -4.00
CA GLY A 120 4.12 33.52 -2.82
C GLY A 120 3.10 32.49 -2.36
N GLN A 121 2.77 31.50 -3.19
CA GLN A 121 1.86 30.42 -2.84
C GLN A 121 2.58 29.23 -2.17
N ILE A 122 3.90 29.14 -2.26
CA ILE A 122 4.66 28.07 -1.61
C ILE A 122 4.80 28.40 -0.12
N ASP A 123 4.22 27.56 0.72
CA ASP A 123 4.24 27.70 2.18
C ASP A 123 5.48 27.04 2.78
N SER A 124 5.73 25.80 2.43
CA SER A 124 6.90 25.06 2.92
C SER A 124 7.50 24.11 1.87
N ILE A 125 8.77 23.79 2.03
CA ILE A 125 9.49 22.82 1.20
C ILE A 125 10.25 21.90 2.14
N ALA A 126 9.97 20.61 2.03
CA ALA A 126 10.70 19.58 2.76
C ALA A 126 11.61 18.76 1.83
N HIS A 127 12.79 18.40 2.31
CA HIS A 127 13.80 17.70 1.57
C HIS A 127 13.95 16.26 2.02
N ILE A 128 14.02 15.34 1.06
CA ILE A 128 14.31 13.94 1.35
C ILE A 128 15.55 13.51 0.59
N HIS A 129 16.58 13.24 1.35
CA HIS A 129 17.83 12.69 0.87
C HIS A 129 17.79 11.17 0.84
N ARG A 130 18.36 10.57 -0.20
CA ARG A 130 18.43 9.13 -0.38
C ARG A 130 19.86 8.63 -0.29
N GLY A 131 20.10 7.73 0.66
CA GLY A 131 21.28 6.87 0.74
C GLY A 131 20.91 5.42 0.42
N GLU A 132 21.94 4.56 0.36
CA GLU A 132 21.80 3.11 0.20
C GLU A 132 22.66 2.40 1.24
N VAL A 133 22.05 1.52 2.02
CA VAL A 133 22.72 0.82 3.12
C VAL A 133 22.43 -0.66 3.09
N PHE A 134 23.26 -1.45 3.76
CA PHE A 134 22.84 -2.74 4.26
C PHE A 134 22.26 -2.55 5.66
N LEU A 135 21.05 -3.07 5.86
CA LEU A 135 20.49 -3.30 7.19
C LEU A 135 21.07 -4.60 7.72
N GLU A 136 21.62 -4.57 8.93
CA GLU A 136 22.07 -5.76 9.63
C GLU A 136 21.34 -5.87 10.96
N ASP A 137 20.75 -7.04 11.20
CA ASP A 137 20.09 -7.36 12.46
C ASP A 137 21.09 -7.82 13.55
N ALA A 138 20.59 -8.07 14.74
CA ALA A 138 21.39 -8.60 15.85
C ALA A 138 21.98 -10.00 15.57
N GLY A 139 21.43 -10.74 14.62
CA GLY A 139 21.90 -12.05 14.15
C GLY A 139 23.03 -11.97 13.13
N GLY A 140 23.30 -10.77 12.59
CA GLY A 140 24.28 -10.55 11.53
C GLY A 140 23.73 -10.84 10.13
N GLU A 141 22.41 -11.01 9.99
CA GLU A 141 21.75 -11.07 8.68
C GLU A 141 21.71 -9.70 8.05
N ARG A 142 22.01 -9.63 6.75
CA ARG A 142 22.11 -8.36 6.01
C ARG A 142 21.22 -8.34 4.81
N MET A 143 20.54 -7.20 4.58
CA MET A 143 19.84 -6.93 3.34
C MET A 143 20.11 -5.52 2.83
N PRO A 144 20.25 -5.32 1.49
CA PRO A 144 20.40 -3.98 0.94
C PRO A 144 19.05 -3.25 1.04
N TYR A 145 19.10 -1.99 1.49
CA TYR A 145 17.88 -1.21 1.63
C TYR A 145 18.11 0.29 1.37
N VAL A 146 16.99 1.02 1.21
CA VAL A 146 17.01 2.46 0.99
C VAL A 146 17.02 3.18 2.32
N LEU A 147 17.95 4.13 2.48
CA LEU A 147 18.00 5.06 3.59
C LEU A 147 17.42 6.41 3.12
N ARG A 148 16.59 7.04 3.96
CA ARG A 148 15.95 8.33 3.71
C ARG A 148 16.27 9.29 4.84
N GLY A 149 16.87 10.41 4.51
CA GLY A 149 17.08 11.52 5.43
C GLY A 149 16.03 12.60 5.18
N PHE A 150 15.37 13.06 6.22
CA PHE A 150 14.38 14.11 6.16
C PHE A 150 14.81 15.32 7.00
N ASP A 151 14.42 16.51 6.56
CA ASP A 151 14.71 17.79 7.23
C ASP A 151 13.63 18.17 8.27
N GLU A 152 13.91 19.24 9.01
CA GLU A 152 12.97 19.77 10.02
C GLU A 152 11.64 20.25 9.42
N ASN A 153 11.64 20.67 8.15
CA ASN A 153 10.40 21.08 7.49
C ASN A 153 9.44 19.91 7.30
N PHE A 154 10.00 18.73 6.96
CA PHE A 154 9.21 17.50 6.84
C PHE A 154 8.55 17.12 8.18
N SER A 155 9.29 17.14 9.27
CA SER A 155 8.74 16.83 10.60
C SER A 155 7.74 17.87 11.07
N SER A 156 8.03 19.16 10.85
CA SER A 156 7.15 20.27 11.27
C SER A 156 5.79 20.25 10.57
N HIS A 157 5.74 19.68 9.35
CA HIS A 157 4.50 19.50 8.60
C HIS A 157 3.72 18.21 8.97
N GLY A 158 4.27 17.41 9.88
CA GLY A 158 3.62 16.20 10.41
C GLY A 158 4.22 14.88 9.97
N GLY A 159 5.08 14.89 8.94
CA GLY A 159 5.71 13.69 8.40
C GLY A 159 4.71 12.77 7.66
N LEU A 160 4.97 11.47 7.68
CA LEU A 160 4.07 10.44 7.12
C LEU A 160 3.34 9.71 8.24
N PRO A 161 2.16 9.14 7.98
CA PRO A 161 1.39 8.38 8.96
C PRO A 161 2.19 7.21 9.53
N LEU A 162 2.13 7.05 10.86
CA LEU A 162 2.78 5.99 11.61
C LEU A 162 1.78 4.92 12.05
N TYR A 163 2.10 3.66 11.81
CA TYR A 163 1.30 2.53 12.29
C TYR A 163 1.48 2.32 13.81
N THR A 164 2.72 2.40 14.28
CA THR A 164 3.07 2.23 15.70
C THR A 164 4.44 2.83 15.98
N TRP A 165 4.64 3.33 17.20
CA TRP A 165 5.89 3.93 17.64
C TRP A 165 6.14 3.73 19.14
N ASP A 166 7.34 4.05 19.59
CA ASP A 166 7.69 4.09 21.00
C ASP A 166 6.98 5.28 21.68
N SER A 167 6.03 5.00 22.55
CA SER A 167 5.24 6.00 23.27
C SER A 167 6.07 6.94 24.16
N SER A 168 7.34 6.62 24.42
CA SER A 168 8.24 7.52 25.14
C SER A 168 8.72 8.71 24.31
N LEU A 169 8.53 8.69 22.99
CA LEU A 169 8.96 9.73 22.05
C LEU A 169 7.91 10.81 21.83
N GLY A 170 6.64 10.52 22.12
CA GLY A 170 5.51 11.43 21.98
C GLY A 170 4.18 10.72 21.95
N ASP A 171 3.12 11.44 22.24
CA ASP A 171 1.73 10.95 22.18
C ASP A 171 1.14 11.11 20.77
N GLU A 172 1.66 12.06 19.98
CA GLU A 172 1.24 12.36 18.61
C GLU A 172 2.35 12.04 17.59
N GLU A 173 1.98 11.67 16.39
CA GLU A 173 2.93 11.33 15.30
C GLU A 173 3.94 12.45 15.03
N LYS A 174 3.46 13.69 15.03
CA LYS A 174 4.30 14.87 14.84
C LYS A 174 5.42 14.96 15.88
N GLU A 175 5.15 14.70 17.14
CA GLU A 175 6.15 14.74 18.21
C GLU A 175 7.24 13.69 18.01
N VAL A 176 6.84 12.54 17.49
CA VAL A 176 7.79 11.45 17.15
C VAL A 176 8.70 11.89 16.00
N TRP A 177 8.13 12.46 14.93
CA TRP A 177 8.91 12.97 13.81
C TRP A 177 9.88 14.09 14.22
N ASP A 178 9.42 15.04 15.04
CA ASP A 178 10.26 16.12 15.58
C ASP A 178 11.40 15.58 16.46
N THR A 179 11.11 14.54 17.24
CA THR A 179 12.14 13.86 18.05
C THR A 179 13.20 13.20 17.19
N ILE A 180 12.79 12.50 16.12
CA ILE A 180 13.73 11.83 15.21
C ILE A 180 14.52 12.83 14.37
N ALA A 181 13.90 13.94 13.95
CA ALA A 181 14.61 15.02 13.26
C ALA A 181 15.78 15.60 14.08
N SER A 182 15.63 15.63 15.41
CA SER A 182 16.65 16.14 16.33
C SER A 182 17.68 15.08 16.78
N ARG A 183 17.46 13.80 16.47
CA ARG A 183 18.28 12.66 16.93
C ARG A 183 18.76 11.82 15.77
N ASP A 184 20.01 11.44 15.85
CA ASP A 184 20.71 10.69 14.81
C ASP A 184 20.88 9.19 15.13
N ASP A 185 20.35 8.75 16.27
CA ASP A 185 20.38 7.37 16.75
C ASP A 185 19.02 6.65 16.65
N LEU A 186 17.99 7.31 16.12
CA LEU A 186 16.65 6.77 15.96
C LEU A 186 16.27 6.65 14.49
N VAL A 187 15.47 5.63 14.20
CA VAL A 187 14.93 5.39 12.85
C VAL A 187 13.47 4.96 12.89
N ILE A 188 12.72 5.36 11.85
CA ILE A 188 11.43 4.76 11.50
C ILE A 188 11.66 3.82 10.33
N LEU A 189 11.11 2.62 10.40
CA LEU A 189 11.11 1.64 9.32
C LEU A 189 9.78 1.68 8.57
N ASP A 190 9.80 1.31 7.31
CA ASP A 190 8.53 1.09 6.61
C ASP A 190 7.80 -0.17 7.11
N ALA A 191 6.52 -0.28 6.75
CA ALA A 191 5.62 -1.32 7.23
C ALA A 191 6.07 -2.76 6.91
N SER A 192 6.97 -2.95 5.94
CA SER A 192 7.43 -4.30 5.53
C SER A 192 8.21 -5.03 6.63
N PHE A 193 8.76 -4.29 7.59
CA PHE A 193 9.56 -4.85 8.68
C PHE A 193 8.76 -5.14 9.95
N GLY A 194 7.61 -4.48 10.17
CA GLY A 194 6.86 -4.54 11.43
C GLY A 194 5.61 -5.43 11.43
N LEU A 195 5.17 -5.88 10.26
CA LEU A 195 3.94 -6.66 10.16
C LEU A 195 4.23 -8.17 10.19
N GLU A 196 3.90 -8.82 11.31
CA GLU A 196 3.87 -10.29 11.40
C GLU A 196 2.99 -10.95 10.32
N SER A 197 2.07 -10.22 9.72
CA SER A 197 1.06 -10.75 8.81
C SER A 197 1.48 -10.83 7.34
N ILE A 198 2.65 -10.35 6.96
CA ILE A 198 3.20 -10.62 5.63
C ILE A 198 3.75 -12.07 5.53
N ALA A 199 3.68 -12.83 6.60
CA ALA A 199 3.95 -14.27 6.65
C ALA A 199 3.09 -15.12 5.69
N ASP A 200 2.13 -14.56 5.01
CA ASP A 200 1.26 -15.18 3.99
C ASP A 200 1.94 -15.46 2.63
N GLY A 201 3.26 -15.44 2.56
CA GLY A 201 4.00 -15.88 1.37
C GLY A 201 4.22 -14.82 0.29
N SER A 202 3.84 -13.56 0.52
CA SER A 202 4.20 -12.42 -0.35
C SER A 202 5.30 -11.53 0.26
N GLY A 203 5.77 -11.85 1.45
CA GLY A 203 6.75 -11.06 2.19
C GLY A 203 8.11 -11.03 1.50
N ILE A 204 8.52 -9.85 1.07
CA ILE A 204 9.82 -9.58 0.44
C ILE A 204 10.91 -9.40 1.50
N SER A 205 10.54 -9.13 2.75
CA SER A 205 11.51 -8.91 3.82
C SER A 205 11.93 -10.24 4.47
N MET A 206 13.23 -10.50 4.49
CA MET A 206 13.81 -11.60 5.27
C MET A 206 14.09 -11.20 6.71
N LEU A 207 14.09 -9.90 7.03
CA LEU A 207 14.34 -9.35 8.36
C LEU A 207 13.03 -8.86 8.99
N SER A 208 12.89 -9.09 10.29
CA SER A 208 11.76 -8.60 11.08
C SER A 208 12.31 -7.89 12.32
N PHE A 209 11.76 -6.70 12.61
CA PHE A 209 12.19 -5.87 13.73
C PHE A 209 11.03 -5.50 14.63
N SER A 210 11.35 -5.19 15.87
CA SER A 210 10.43 -4.66 16.87
C SER A 210 10.85 -3.26 17.30
N ILE A 211 9.92 -2.49 17.84
CA ILE A 211 10.25 -1.20 18.46
C ILE A 211 11.27 -1.42 19.57
N GLY A 212 12.31 -0.61 19.56
CA GLY A 212 13.42 -0.70 20.51
C GLY A 212 14.58 -1.58 20.07
N ASP A 213 14.45 -2.36 19.00
CA ASP A 213 15.55 -3.15 18.46
C ASP A 213 16.69 -2.25 17.97
N SER A 214 17.93 -2.72 18.18
CA SER A 214 19.12 -2.07 17.63
C SER A 214 19.49 -2.72 16.32
N ILE A 215 19.63 -1.90 15.26
CA ILE A 215 20.02 -2.32 13.92
C ILE A 215 21.29 -1.58 13.49
N SER A 216 22.09 -2.22 12.64
CA SER A 216 23.27 -1.60 12.07
C SER A 216 23.00 -1.16 10.64
N LEU A 217 23.24 0.12 10.36
CA LEU A 217 23.26 0.69 9.02
C LEU A 217 24.68 0.68 8.50
N ILE A 218 24.95 -0.03 7.42
CA ILE A 218 26.28 -0.16 6.83
C ILE A 218 26.26 0.45 5.43
N ASP A 219 27.09 1.42 5.18
CA ASP A 219 27.21 2.06 3.86
C ASP A 219 27.61 1.03 2.79
N ILE A 220 26.80 0.90 1.73
CA ILE A 220 27.08 -0.03 0.62
C ILE A 220 28.38 0.33 -0.08
N SER A 221 28.68 1.62 -0.23
CA SER A 221 29.87 2.12 -0.92
C SER A 221 31.11 2.06 -0.06
N ASN A 222 30.97 2.15 1.25
CA ASN A 222 32.05 2.10 2.22
C ASN A 222 31.66 1.26 3.46
N PRO A 223 31.81 -0.08 3.40
CA PRO A 223 31.39 -0.98 4.49
C PRO A 223 32.05 -0.73 5.84
N GLY A 224 33.14 0.04 5.88
CA GLY A 224 33.76 0.48 7.14
C GLY A 224 32.96 1.57 7.86
N ASN A 225 32.07 2.24 7.15
CA ASN A 225 31.16 3.23 7.69
C ASN A 225 29.87 2.54 8.16
N THR A 226 29.76 2.35 9.47
CA THR A 226 28.63 1.68 10.10
C THR A 226 28.08 2.53 11.22
N ARG A 227 26.75 2.57 11.34
CA ARG A 227 26.04 3.26 12.41
C ARG A 227 25.02 2.34 13.04
N ASN A 228 25.02 2.26 14.37
CA ASN A 228 23.99 1.58 15.13
C ASN A 228 22.89 2.58 15.47
N VAL A 229 21.65 2.18 15.17
CA VAL A 229 20.45 2.98 15.42
C VAL A 229 19.38 2.12 16.06
N GLN A 230 18.42 2.75 16.71
CA GLN A 230 17.30 2.08 17.36
C GLN A 230 16.01 2.32 16.58
N VAL A 231 15.22 1.27 16.44
CA VAL A 231 13.90 1.33 15.79
C VAL A 231 12.94 2.07 16.72
N ALA A 232 12.48 3.24 16.29
CA ALA A 232 11.56 4.10 17.01
C ALA A 232 10.10 3.83 16.65
N GLY A 233 9.82 3.35 15.42
CA GLY A 233 8.48 3.09 14.96
C GLY A 233 8.43 2.55 13.54
N PHE A 234 7.21 2.37 13.05
CA PHE A 234 6.93 1.85 11.72
C PHE A 234 5.92 2.75 10.99
N LEU A 235 6.17 3.00 9.71
CA LEU A 235 5.21 3.70 8.84
C LEU A 235 3.95 2.85 8.63
N GLU A 236 2.85 3.51 8.33
CA GLU A 236 1.63 2.84 7.92
C GLU A 236 1.81 2.13 6.56
N GLN A 237 1.04 1.06 6.34
CA GLN A 237 1.17 0.20 5.15
C GLN A 237 0.86 0.92 3.83
N SER A 238 -0.01 1.90 3.86
CA SER A 238 -0.33 2.77 2.72
C SER A 238 0.88 3.50 2.16
N SER A 239 1.82 3.89 3.04
CA SER A 239 3.04 4.61 2.67
C SER A 239 4.09 3.74 1.95
N TYR A 240 3.94 2.40 1.96
CA TYR A 240 4.97 1.47 1.49
C TYR A 240 5.41 1.69 0.03
N LEU A 241 4.47 1.90 -0.89
CA LEU A 241 4.81 2.01 -2.33
C LEU A 241 5.67 3.23 -2.67
N PHE A 242 5.44 4.35 -1.99
CA PHE A 242 6.15 5.60 -2.28
C PHE A 242 7.24 5.92 -1.27
N SER A 243 7.12 5.39 -0.07
CA SER A 243 7.92 5.80 1.08
C SER A 243 8.71 4.67 1.72
N ALA A 244 8.82 3.51 1.04
CA ALA A 244 9.65 2.40 1.50
C ALA A 244 11.08 2.88 1.79
N GLY A 245 11.60 2.51 2.95
CA GLY A 245 12.94 2.89 3.41
C GLY A 245 13.06 2.96 4.91
N VAL A 246 14.29 3.19 5.34
CA VAL A 246 14.65 3.55 6.70
C VAL A 246 14.70 5.07 6.78
N TRP A 247 13.94 5.66 7.65
CA TRP A 247 13.81 7.11 7.80
C TRP A 247 14.56 7.60 9.03
N MET A 248 15.39 8.59 8.87
CA MET A 248 16.17 9.20 9.95
C MET A 248 16.48 10.66 9.65
N ASN A 249 17.17 11.31 10.58
CA ASN A 249 17.65 12.67 10.44
C ASN A 249 18.48 12.87 9.17
N GLU A 250 18.26 14.00 8.46
CA GLU A 250 18.92 14.35 7.21
C GLU A 250 20.45 14.44 7.35
N ASP A 251 20.93 15.13 8.39
CA ASP A 251 22.35 15.37 8.58
C ASP A 251 23.13 14.05 8.65
N ALA A 252 22.59 13.07 9.36
CA ALA A 252 23.22 11.76 9.44
C ALA A 252 23.27 11.05 8.08
N VAL A 253 22.24 11.18 7.24
CA VAL A 253 22.18 10.55 5.92
C VAL A 253 23.16 11.24 4.95
N VAL A 254 23.20 12.55 4.95
CA VAL A 254 24.06 13.33 4.06
C VAL A 254 25.52 13.17 4.44
N GLU A 255 25.87 13.33 5.72
CA GLU A 255 27.27 13.34 6.16
C GLU A 255 27.91 11.94 6.17
N GLN A 256 27.11 10.90 6.53
CA GLN A 256 27.66 9.55 6.71
C GLN A 256 27.43 8.61 5.54
N PHE A 257 26.32 8.77 4.81
CA PHE A 257 25.89 7.80 3.80
C PHE A 257 25.83 8.36 2.37
N ASP A 258 26.52 9.49 2.10
CA ASP A 258 26.52 10.18 0.79
C ASP A 258 25.07 10.37 0.26
N GLY A 259 24.17 10.78 1.18
CA GLY A 259 22.76 11.03 0.86
C GLY A 259 22.62 12.14 -0.16
N ARG A 260 21.76 11.91 -1.17
CA ARG A 260 21.51 12.89 -2.23
C ARG A 260 20.05 13.26 -2.27
N LEU A 261 19.76 14.53 -2.48
CA LEU A 261 18.42 15.05 -2.60
C LEU A 261 17.70 14.39 -3.79
N THR A 262 16.70 13.58 -3.48
CA THR A 262 15.94 12.82 -4.48
C THR A 262 14.45 13.11 -4.45
N ARG A 263 13.97 13.74 -3.39
CA ARG A 263 12.57 14.15 -3.29
C ARG A 263 12.47 15.49 -2.60
N MET A 264 11.52 16.29 -3.03
CA MET A 264 11.09 17.51 -2.35
C MET A 264 9.58 17.47 -2.27
N TYR A 265 9.06 17.63 -1.09
CA TYR A 265 7.65 17.85 -0.83
C TYR A 265 7.41 19.34 -0.72
N VAL A 266 6.39 19.83 -1.38
CA VAL A 266 6.06 21.25 -1.41
C VAL A 266 4.64 21.44 -0.97
N SER A 267 4.42 22.26 0.04
CA SER A 267 3.10 22.68 0.49
C SER A 267 2.74 24.02 -0.15
N ILE A 268 1.50 24.13 -0.60
CA ILE A 268 0.97 25.29 -1.29
C ILE A 268 -0.18 25.88 -0.45
N SER A 269 -0.10 27.16 -0.08
CA SER A 269 -1.18 27.82 0.63
C SER A 269 -2.40 27.95 -0.28
N GLU A 270 -3.55 27.41 0.16
CA GLU A 270 -4.85 27.70 -0.43
C GLU A 270 -5.27 29.12 0.00
N ASP A 271 -5.36 30.07 -0.97
CA ASP A 271 -5.96 31.40 -0.78
C ASP A 271 -7.49 31.35 -0.70
#